data_629008d27084de25aa09985f76807f59
#
_entry.id   629008d27084de25aa09985f76807f59
#
_cell.length_a   1.000
_cell.length_b   1.000
_cell.length_c   1.000
_cell.angle_alpha   90.00
_cell.angle_beta   90.00
_cell.angle_gamma   90.00
#
_symmetry.space_group_name_H-M   'P 1'
#
loop_
_entity.id
_entity.type
_entity.pdbx_description
1 polymer ?
#
loop_
_entity_poly.entity_id
_entity_poly.type
_entity_poly.pdbx_seq_one_letter_code
_entity_poly.pdbx_strand_id
1 'polypeptide(L)'
;LLISYEEPIEPIIENQGVKRMQDFIYSQIEDCTYCVMRYRGNEAEVVIPDSQNVTVLFDRLFARHKEITSIHIPDTVTDLGELLFDGCENLRHIELPSSLTSLWGYTFCRSGFEEIVLPDKLACLPPFTFKDCKNLKRVVCGSGMKKIHAWVFGGCDQLEEVVCGPNVEISPDAYKTKALNT
;
A
#
# COMPACT_ATOMS: atom_id res chain seq x y z
N LEU A 1 -14.50 6.32 -20.22
CA LEU A 1 -13.09 6.72 -20.34
C LEU A 1 -12.37 5.64 -21.13
N LEU A 2 -11.98 5.99 -22.39
CA LEU A 2 -11.20 5.10 -23.25
C LEU A 2 -9.73 5.28 -22.84
N ILE A 3 -9.14 4.24 -22.25
CA ILE A 3 -7.71 4.17 -22.00
C ILE A 3 -7.05 3.89 -23.35
N SER A 4 -6.40 4.89 -23.94
CA SER A 4 -5.54 4.68 -25.12
C SER A 4 -4.25 4.01 -24.65
N TYR A 5 -3.97 2.84 -25.18
CA TYR A 5 -2.68 2.17 -25.01
C TYR A 5 -1.67 2.88 -25.90
N GLU A 6 -0.86 3.77 -25.31
CA GLU A 6 0.36 4.24 -25.95
C GLU A 6 1.50 3.27 -25.66
N GLU A 7 2.37 3.09 -26.66
CA GLU A 7 3.51 2.15 -26.60
C GLU A 7 4.45 2.49 -25.43
N PRO A 8 5.14 1.48 -24.84
CA PRO A 8 6.02 1.70 -23.71
C PRO A 8 7.18 2.64 -24.09
N ILE A 9 7.38 3.67 -23.27
CA ILE A 9 8.52 4.59 -23.39
C ILE A 9 9.81 3.78 -23.22
N GLU A 10 10.68 3.77 -24.21
CA GLU A 10 11.98 3.09 -24.14
C GLU A 10 12.88 3.72 -23.07
N PRO A 11 13.64 2.91 -22.30
CA PRO A 11 14.44 3.39 -21.19
C PRO A 11 15.70 4.12 -21.71
N ILE A 12 15.96 5.30 -21.12
CA ILE A 12 17.26 5.96 -21.24
C ILE A 12 18.27 5.20 -20.41
N ILE A 13 19.29 4.63 -21.06
CA ILE A 13 20.37 3.88 -20.40
C ILE A 13 21.40 4.89 -19.90
N GLU A 14 21.54 5.02 -18.58
CA GLU A 14 22.77 5.52 -17.98
C GLU A 14 23.27 4.54 -16.91
N ASN A 15 24.54 4.14 -17.11
CA ASN A 15 25.28 3.20 -16.29
C ASN A 15 25.61 3.77 -14.91
N GLN A 16 25.28 3.08 -13.89
CA GLN A 16 25.79 2.82 -12.56
C GLN A 16 24.68 2.97 -11.48
N GLY A 17 24.19 1.84 -11.02
CA GLY A 17 23.38 1.78 -9.78
C GLY A 17 21.88 1.95 -9.92
N VAL A 18 21.35 2.09 -11.13
CA VAL A 18 19.90 2.22 -11.38
C VAL A 18 19.29 0.82 -11.43
N LYS A 19 18.65 0.40 -10.34
CA LYS A 19 17.81 -0.79 -10.32
C LYS A 19 16.60 -0.57 -11.24
N ARG A 20 16.70 -1.15 -12.41
CA ARG A 20 15.68 -1.57 -13.38
C ARG A 20 14.33 -0.84 -13.37
N MET A 21 14.23 0.26 -14.08
CA MET A 21 12.94 0.79 -14.58
C MET A 21 12.17 -0.25 -15.42
N GLN A 22 12.83 -1.31 -15.87
CA GLN A 22 12.28 -2.37 -16.74
C GLN A 22 11.23 -3.25 -16.05
N ASP A 23 11.16 -3.26 -14.71
CA ASP A 23 10.24 -4.12 -13.98
C ASP A 23 8.88 -3.49 -13.70
N PHE A 24 8.73 -2.18 -13.93
CA PHE A 24 7.49 -1.46 -13.74
C PHE A 24 6.85 -1.04 -15.08
N ILE A 25 5.54 -1.21 -15.18
CA ILE A 25 4.74 -0.70 -16.29
C ILE A 25 3.92 0.48 -15.78
N TYR A 26 4.07 1.61 -16.43
CA TYR A 26 3.42 2.87 -16.09
C TYR A 26 2.29 3.18 -17.07
N SER A 27 1.29 3.91 -16.62
CA SER A 27 0.29 4.56 -17.44
C SER A 27 0.17 6.02 -17.03
N GLN A 28 0.18 6.92 -18.00
CA GLN A 28 -0.10 8.33 -17.72
C GLN A 28 -1.57 8.49 -17.32
N ILE A 29 -1.83 9.30 -16.30
CA ILE A 29 -3.19 9.56 -15.81
C ILE A 29 -3.64 10.93 -16.29
N GLU A 30 -3.01 12.00 -15.77
CA GLU A 30 -3.33 13.40 -16.08
C GLU A 30 -2.06 14.24 -15.90
N ASP A 31 -1.92 15.37 -16.59
CA ASP A 31 -0.94 16.44 -16.37
C ASP A 31 0.49 15.96 -15.97
N CYS A 32 1.05 15.03 -16.73
CA CYS A 32 2.37 14.44 -16.46
C CYS A 32 2.47 13.66 -15.15
N THR A 33 1.37 13.16 -14.60
CA THR A 33 1.35 12.19 -13.49
C THR A 33 1.17 10.77 -14.00
N TYR A 34 1.70 9.80 -13.26
CA TYR A 34 1.71 8.40 -13.66
C TYR A 34 1.14 7.50 -12.58
N CYS A 35 0.49 6.43 -13.05
CA CYS A 35 0.12 5.28 -12.26
C CYS A 35 1.08 4.12 -12.54
N VAL A 36 1.57 3.43 -11.52
CA VAL A 36 2.24 2.15 -11.71
C VAL A 36 1.19 1.06 -11.82
N MET A 37 1.07 0.48 -13.01
CA MET A 37 0.03 -0.49 -13.35
C MET A 37 0.44 -1.93 -13.08
N ARG A 38 1.73 -2.25 -13.21
CA ARG A 38 2.23 -3.62 -13.08
C ARG A 38 3.69 -3.66 -12.65
N TYR A 39 4.01 -4.64 -11.82
CA TYR A 39 5.36 -5.03 -11.44
C TYR A 39 5.68 -6.43 -12.00
N ARG A 40 6.89 -6.59 -12.54
CA ARG A 40 7.38 -7.87 -13.14
C ARG A 40 8.67 -8.35 -12.52
N GLY A 41 9.19 -7.64 -11.52
CA GLY A 41 10.39 -8.01 -10.81
C GLY A 41 10.15 -9.14 -9.81
N ASN A 42 11.21 -9.60 -9.19
CA ASN A 42 11.22 -10.62 -8.15
C ASN A 42 12.23 -10.30 -7.04
N GLU A 43 12.58 -9.03 -6.86
CA GLU A 43 13.51 -8.60 -5.83
C GLU A 43 12.85 -8.66 -4.45
N ALA A 44 13.69 -8.98 -3.44
CA ALA A 44 13.29 -8.92 -2.04
C ALA A 44 13.14 -7.47 -1.53
N GLU A 45 13.96 -6.56 -2.07
CA GLU A 45 13.93 -5.14 -1.77
C GLU A 45 13.48 -4.37 -3.01
N VAL A 46 12.29 -3.80 -2.97
CA VAL A 46 11.70 -3.09 -4.11
C VAL A 46 11.85 -1.59 -3.91
N VAL A 47 12.31 -0.89 -4.93
CA VAL A 47 12.37 0.57 -4.97
C VAL A 47 11.59 1.07 -6.17
N ILE A 48 10.51 1.79 -5.92
CA ILE A 48 9.77 2.48 -6.97
C ILE A 48 10.56 3.74 -7.33
N PRO A 49 10.95 3.96 -8.61
CA PRO A 49 11.79 5.09 -8.97
C PRO A 49 11.13 6.45 -8.75
N ASP A 50 11.87 7.41 -8.17
CA ASP A 50 11.42 8.80 -7.98
C ASP A 50 11.41 9.62 -9.28
N SER A 51 12.07 9.12 -10.33
CA SER A 51 12.25 9.83 -11.61
C SER A 51 10.95 10.03 -12.40
N GLN A 52 9.92 9.27 -12.07
CA GLN A 52 8.57 9.41 -12.63
C GLN A 52 7.69 10.10 -11.59
N ASN A 53 6.87 11.05 -12.02
CA ASN A 53 5.88 11.67 -11.14
C ASN A 53 4.72 10.69 -10.87
N VAL A 54 5.01 9.60 -10.16
CA VAL A 54 4.06 8.55 -9.81
C VAL A 54 3.19 9.04 -8.66
N THR A 55 1.89 9.08 -8.85
CA THR A 55 0.92 9.47 -7.82
C THR A 55 0.05 8.32 -7.36
N VAL A 56 -0.09 7.26 -8.16
CA VAL A 56 -0.96 6.12 -7.88
C VAL A 56 -0.20 4.81 -8.04
N LEU A 57 -0.34 3.92 -7.06
CA LEU A 57 0.01 2.50 -7.22
C LEU A 57 -1.29 1.71 -7.44
N PHE A 58 -1.39 1.04 -8.59
CA PHE A 58 -2.63 0.41 -9.02
C PHE A 58 -2.96 -0.87 -8.22
N ASP A 59 -4.20 -1.31 -8.35
CA ASP A 59 -4.72 -2.49 -7.65
C ASP A 59 -3.84 -3.73 -7.88
N ARG A 60 -3.60 -4.47 -6.81
CA ARG A 60 -2.91 -5.78 -6.84
C ARG A 60 -1.47 -5.74 -7.36
N LEU A 61 -0.83 -4.57 -7.46
CA LEU A 61 0.49 -4.38 -8.06
C LEU A 61 1.54 -5.36 -7.49
N PHE A 62 1.54 -5.56 -6.17
CA PHE A 62 2.47 -6.46 -5.46
C PHE A 62 1.75 -7.67 -4.84
N ALA A 63 0.49 -7.94 -5.22
CA ALA A 63 -0.26 -9.02 -4.61
C ALA A 63 0.44 -10.37 -4.79
N ARG A 64 0.64 -11.10 -3.68
CA ARG A 64 1.27 -12.43 -3.58
C ARG A 64 2.77 -12.47 -3.90
N HIS A 65 3.43 -11.33 -3.97
CA HIS A 65 4.89 -11.25 -4.04
C HIS A 65 5.48 -11.57 -2.65
N LYS A 66 5.61 -12.86 -2.33
CA LYS A 66 6.13 -13.32 -1.02
C LYS A 66 7.62 -13.08 -0.85
N GLU A 67 8.34 -12.88 -1.94
CA GLU A 67 9.77 -12.55 -1.96
C GLU A 67 10.05 -11.15 -1.41
N ILE A 68 9.09 -10.21 -1.48
CA ILE A 68 9.28 -8.84 -1.04
C ILE A 68 9.38 -8.76 0.49
N THR A 69 10.50 -8.24 0.96
CA THR A 69 10.78 -8.02 2.39
C THR A 69 10.74 -6.54 2.78
N SER A 70 11.05 -5.66 1.84
CA SER A 70 10.96 -4.21 2.00
C SER A 70 10.57 -3.53 0.70
N ILE A 71 9.92 -2.37 0.83
CA ILE A 71 9.55 -1.54 -0.31
C ILE A 71 9.73 -0.06 0.02
N HIS A 72 10.33 0.67 -0.92
CA HIS A 72 10.40 2.13 -0.90
C HIS A 72 9.36 2.70 -1.88
N ILE A 73 8.49 3.56 -1.35
CA ILE A 73 7.43 4.26 -2.09
C ILE A 73 7.78 5.74 -2.14
N PRO A 74 7.86 6.37 -3.33
CA PRO A 74 8.22 7.78 -3.46
C PRO A 74 7.20 8.72 -2.78
N ASP A 75 7.68 9.87 -2.30
CA ASP A 75 6.85 10.91 -1.66
C ASP A 75 5.89 11.64 -2.64
N THR A 76 5.88 11.27 -3.90
CA THR A 76 4.87 11.74 -4.87
C THR A 76 3.58 10.92 -4.83
N VAL A 77 3.61 9.71 -4.24
CA VAL A 77 2.45 8.80 -4.21
C VAL A 77 1.42 9.26 -3.21
N THR A 78 0.19 9.44 -3.68
CA THR A 78 -0.97 9.88 -2.89
C THR A 78 -2.01 8.80 -2.67
N ASP A 79 -2.01 7.76 -3.53
CA ASP A 79 -3.05 6.74 -3.55
C ASP A 79 -2.46 5.34 -3.67
N LEU A 80 -2.91 4.44 -2.79
CA LEU A 80 -2.60 3.00 -2.83
C LEU A 80 -3.85 2.19 -3.15
N GLY A 81 -3.79 1.40 -4.21
CA GLY A 81 -4.90 0.62 -4.76
C GLY A 81 -5.39 -0.53 -3.90
N GLU A 82 -6.48 -1.15 -4.33
CA GLU A 82 -7.09 -2.30 -3.67
C GLU A 82 -6.17 -3.52 -3.75
N LEU A 83 -6.08 -4.29 -2.64
CA LEU A 83 -5.28 -5.53 -2.56
C LEU A 83 -3.80 -5.33 -2.94
N LEU A 84 -3.28 -4.12 -2.84
CA LEU A 84 -1.96 -3.74 -3.35
C LEU A 84 -0.85 -4.67 -2.85
N PHE A 85 -0.81 -4.95 -1.54
CA PHE A 85 0.17 -5.82 -0.87
C PHE A 85 -0.45 -7.11 -0.34
N ASP A 86 -1.60 -7.53 -0.89
CA ASP A 86 -2.29 -8.72 -0.43
C ASP A 86 -1.42 -9.97 -0.52
N GLY A 87 -1.16 -10.61 0.61
CA GLY A 87 -0.34 -11.81 0.68
C GLY A 87 1.17 -11.60 0.56
N CYS A 88 1.68 -10.36 0.74
CA CYS A 88 3.10 -10.09 0.93
C CYS A 88 3.55 -10.53 2.33
N GLU A 89 3.54 -11.84 2.59
CA GLU A 89 3.71 -12.44 3.92
C GLU A 89 5.10 -12.16 4.55
N ASN A 90 6.10 -11.83 3.73
CA ASN A 90 7.46 -11.52 4.18
C ASN A 90 7.79 -10.03 4.17
N LEU A 91 6.84 -9.16 3.82
CA LEU A 91 7.03 -7.71 3.89
C LEU A 91 7.18 -7.29 5.36
N ARG A 92 8.42 -6.93 5.77
CA ARG A 92 8.75 -6.54 7.15
C ARG A 92 8.87 -5.04 7.33
N HIS A 93 9.30 -4.35 6.29
CA HIS A 93 9.56 -2.92 6.32
C HIS A 93 8.80 -2.22 5.20
N ILE A 94 7.97 -1.27 5.60
CA ILE A 94 7.28 -0.37 4.68
C ILE A 94 7.25 1.03 5.31
N GLU A 95 7.76 1.98 4.58
CA GLU A 95 7.63 3.40 4.90
C GLU A 95 6.58 4.00 3.97
N LEU A 96 5.47 4.46 4.55
CA LEU A 96 4.42 5.09 3.77
C LEU A 96 4.78 6.55 3.51
N PRO A 97 4.60 7.04 2.27
CA PRO A 97 4.96 8.41 1.92
C PRO A 97 4.10 9.43 2.69
N SER A 98 4.71 10.55 3.06
CA SER A 98 4.04 11.65 3.77
C SER A 98 2.92 12.32 2.95
N SER A 99 2.95 12.13 1.64
CA SER A 99 1.94 12.59 0.68
C SER A 99 0.66 11.76 0.66
N LEU A 100 0.69 10.53 1.22
CA LEU A 100 -0.40 9.56 1.11
C LEU A 100 -1.70 10.10 1.73
N THR A 101 -2.75 10.16 0.94
CA THR A 101 -4.08 10.62 1.34
C THR A 101 -5.16 9.55 1.24
N SER A 102 -4.92 8.52 0.45
CA SER A 102 -5.93 7.52 0.11
C SER A 102 -5.40 6.10 0.15
N LEU A 103 -6.16 5.21 0.80
CA LEU A 103 -6.02 3.76 0.75
C LEU A 103 -7.32 3.15 0.24
N TRP A 104 -7.21 2.06 -0.49
CA TRP A 104 -8.37 1.26 -0.89
C TRP A 104 -8.51 0.02 0.00
N GLY A 105 -9.65 -0.64 -0.07
CA GLY A 105 -9.90 -1.83 0.75
C GLY A 105 -8.88 -2.95 0.52
N TYR A 106 -8.58 -3.71 1.58
CA TYR A 106 -7.62 -4.82 1.55
C TYR A 106 -6.18 -4.46 1.17
N THR A 107 -5.79 -3.17 1.13
CA THR A 107 -4.45 -2.72 0.66
C THR A 107 -3.32 -3.56 1.25
N PHE A 108 -3.36 -3.87 2.55
CA PHE A 108 -2.33 -4.61 3.29
C PHE A 108 -2.80 -5.99 3.77
N CYS A 109 -3.86 -6.54 3.20
CA CYS A 109 -4.39 -7.84 3.62
C CYS A 109 -3.29 -8.90 3.60
N ARG A 110 -3.17 -9.72 4.66
CA ARG A 110 -2.17 -10.80 4.78
C ARG A 110 -0.70 -10.35 4.60
N SER A 111 -0.38 -9.10 4.90
CA SER A 111 1.00 -8.62 4.93
C SER A 111 1.73 -9.01 6.22
N GLY A 112 3.07 -9.05 6.17
CA GLY A 112 3.89 -9.68 7.17
C GLY A 112 4.54 -8.76 8.22
N PHE A 113 4.35 -7.45 8.16
CA PHE A 113 4.97 -6.50 9.09
C PHE A 113 4.35 -6.58 10.49
N GLU A 114 5.16 -6.22 11.50
CA GLU A 114 4.75 -6.22 12.91
C GLU A 114 4.23 -4.86 13.37
N GLU A 115 4.72 -3.79 12.77
CA GLU A 115 4.31 -2.41 13.07
C GLU A 115 4.13 -1.62 11.78
N ILE A 116 3.19 -0.68 11.80
CA ILE A 116 3.01 0.29 10.72
C ILE A 116 2.68 1.67 11.28
N VAL A 117 3.31 2.69 10.71
CA VAL A 117 3.03 4.11 10.99
C VAL A 117 2.29 4.70 9.79
N LEU A 118 1.10 5.22 10.05
CA LEU A 118 0.26 5.84 9.03
C LEU A 118 0.53 7.33 8.95
N PRO A 119 0.65 7.91 7.75
CA PRO A 119 1.00 9.32 7.58
C PRO A 119 -0.14 10.26 7.98
N ASP A 120 0.21 11.50 8.29
CA ASP A 120 -0.70 12.53 8.82
C ASP A 120 -1.83 12.92 7.87
N LYS A 121 -1.64 12.81 6.57
CA LYS A 121 -2.66 13.17 5.58
C LYS A 121 -3.73 12.10 5.37
N LEU A 122 -3.51 10.88 5.88
CA LEU A 122 -4.47 9.79 5.73
C LEU A 122 -5.63 9.97 6.71
N ALA A 123 -6.84 10.19 6.18
CA ALA A 123 -8.01 10.51 6.98
C ALA A 123 -8.83 9.29 7.41
N CYS A 124 -8.74 8.16 6.71
CA CYS A 124 -9.51 6.98 7.07
C CYS A 124 -8.80 5.67 6.69
N LEU A 125 -9.12 4.61 7.43
CA LEU A 125 -8.81 3.24 7.08
C LEU A 125 -10.08 2.57 6.53
N PRO A 126 -10.12 2.22 5.25
CA PRO A 126 -11.25 1.52 4.65
C PRO A 126 -11.38 0.08 5.18
N PRO A 127 -12.55 -0.57 4.97
CA PRO A 127 -12.75 -1.94 5.42
C PRO A 127 -11.67 -2.90 4.94
N PHE A 128 -11.30 -3.85 5.81
CA PHE A 128 -10.36 -4.93 5.51
C PHE A 128 -8.90 -4.51 5.23
N THR A 129 -8.52 -3.25 5.48
CA THR A 129 -7.17 -2.74 5.16
C THR A 129 -6.06 -3.67 5.67
N PHE A 130 -6.13 -4.15 6.91
CA PHE A 130 -5.15 -5.04 7.54
C PHE A 130 -5.69 -6.45 7.79
N LYS A 131 -6.73 -6.84 7.06
CA LYS A 131 -7.32 -8.17 7.27
C LYS A 131 -6.29 -9.29 7.24
N ASP A 132 -6.33 -10.17 8.24
CA ASP A 132 -5.45 -11.33 8.37
C ASP A 132 -3.94 -11.00 8.41
N CYS A 133 -3.54 -9.80 8.84
CA CYS A 133 -2.14 -9.49 9.14
C CYS A 133 -1.73 -10.18 10.45
N LYS A 134 -1.29 -11.43 10.36
CA LYS A 134 -1.08 -12.31 11.52
C LYS A 134 0.06 -11.88 12.45
N ASN A 135 1.01 -11.10 11.94
CA ASN A 135 2.17 -10.63 12.69
C ASN A 135 1.98 -9.21 13.24
N LEU A 136 0.94 -8.49 12.81
CA LEU A 136 0.71 -7.09 13.15
C LEU A 136 0.44 -6.95 14.65
N LYS A 137 1.31 -6.22 15.35
CA LYS A 137 1.25 -5.95 16.79
C LYS A 137 0.85 -4.51 17.09
N ARG A 138 1.28 -3.57 16.25
CA ARG A 138 1.11 -2.15 16.51
C ARG A 138 0.76 -1.35 15.27
N VAL A 139 -0.22 -0.46 15.40
CA VAL A 139 -0.59 0.53 14.37
C VAL A 139 -0.54 1.92 15.00
N VAL A 140 0.19 2.82 14.39
CA VAL A 140 0.25 4.23 14.80
C VAL A 140 -0.44 5.08 13.73
N CYS A 141 -1.55 5.71 14.11
CA CYS A 141 -2.28 6.60 13.21
C CYS A 141 -1.62 7.99 13.16
N GLY A 142 -1.54 8.56 11.97
CA GLY A 142 -1.15 9.96 11.81
C GLY A 142 -2.20 10.92 12.39
N SER A 143 -1.82 12.16 12.57
CA SER A 143 -2.66 13.20 13.22
C SER A 143 -3.94 13.53 12.45
N GLY A 144 -3.97 13.28 11.15
CA GLY A 144 -5.16 13.49 10.29
C GLY A 144 -6.20 12.40 10.31
N MET A 145 -5.95 11.28 11.00
CA MET A 145 -6.89 10.15 11.06
C MET A 145 -8.20 10.58 11.71
N LYS A 146 -9.31 10.25 11.05
CA LYS A 146 -10.68 10.58 11.50
C LYS A 146 -11.52 9.34 11.71
N LYS A 147 -11.31 8.29 10.90
CA LYS A 147 -12.17 7.12 10.91
C LYS A 147 -11.45 5.81 10.62
N ILE A 148 -11.75 4.79 11.41
CA ILE A 148 -11.37 3.39 11.19
C ILE A 148 -12.65 2.60 10.96
N HIS A 149 -12.81 2.03 9.76
CA HIS A 149 -14.01 1.33 9.34
C HIS A 149 -14.12 -0.08 9.95
N ALA A 150 -15.24 -0.75 9.69
CA ALA A 150 -15.48 -2.12 10.10
C ALA A 150 -14.46 -3.09 9.46
N TRP A 151 -14.11 -4.16 10.18
CA TRP A 151 -13.26 -5.29 9.76
C TRP A 151 -11.82 -4.92 9.34
N VAL A 152 -11.37 -3.71 9.67
CA VAL A 152 -10.00 -3.24 9.33
C VAL A 152 -8.95 -4.19 9.88
N PHE A 153 -9.11 -4.66 11.12
CA PHE A 153 -8.17 -5.52 11.84
C PHE A 153 -8.68 -6.97 11.99
N GLY A 154 -9.67 -7.36 11.21
CA GLY A 154 -10.22 -8.71 11.29
C GLY A 154 -9.15 -9.77 11.05
N GLY A 155 -8.92 -10.66 12.02
CA GLY A 155 -7.92 -11.72 11.95
C GLY A 155 -6.47 -11.28 12.24
N CYS A 156 -6.24 -10.07 12.78
CA CYS A 156 -4.94 -9.64 13.33
C CYS A 156 -4.76 -10.19 14.74
N ASP A 157 -4.43 -11.47 14.85
CA ASP A 157 -4.48 -12.21 16.13
C ASP A 157 -3.42 -11.75 17.15
N GLN A 158 -2.38 -11.03 16.70
CA GLN A 158 -1.30 -10.51 17.57
C GLN A 158 -1.40 -8.99 17.80
N LEU A 159 -2.48 -8.35 17.37
CA LEU A 159 -2.61 -6.89 17.51
C LEU A 159 -2.80 -6.51 19.00
N GLU A 160 -1.80 -5.79 19.53
CA GLU A 160 -1.74 -5.34 20.92
C GLU A 160 -2.18 -3.89 21.07
N GLU A 161 -1.83 -3.02 20.10
CA GLU A 161 -2.00 -1.59 20.24
C GLU A 161 -2.39 -0.91 18.92
N VAL A 162 -3.39 -0.02 19.02
CA VAL A 162 -3.73 0.96 17.97
C VAL A 162 -3.68 2.35 18.58
N VAL A 163 -2.61 3.08 18.27
CA VAL A 163 -2.40 4.45 18.76
C VAL A 163 -3.07 5.42 17.81
N CYS A 164 -4.11 6.10 18.26
CA CYS A 164 -4.80 7.14 17.48
C CYS A 164 -5.17 8.33 18.37
N GLY A 165 -5.44 9.46 17.70
CA GLY A 165 -5.90 10.66 18.38
C GLY A 165 -7.25 10.47 19.09
N PRO A 166 -7.59 11.32 20.06
CA PRO A 166 -8.78 11.14 20.92
C PRO A 166 -10.12 11.27 20.16
N ASN A 167 -10.12 11.85 18.98
CA ASN A 167 -11.34 12.12 18.21
C ASN A 167 -11.52 11.17 17.01
N VAL A 168 -10.74 10.08 16.94
CA VAL A 168 -10.87 9.10 15.88
C VAL A 168 -12.10 8.23 16.10
N GLU A 169 -13.00 8.17 15.13
CA GLU A 169 -14.14 7.27 15.14
C GLU A 169 -13.69 5.85 14.79
N ILE A 170 -13.74 4.94 15.74
CA ILE A 170 -13.42 3.53 15.51
C ILE A 170 -14.71 2.73 15.43
N SER A 171 -14.97 2.06 14.31
CA SER A 171 -16.12 1.19 14.16
C SER A 171 -16.14 0.11 15.24
N PRO A 172 -17.28 -0.19 15.87
CA PRO A 172 -17.43 -1.30 16.81
C PRO A 172 -17.04 -2.67 16.21
N ASP A 173 -17.10 -2.78 14.89
CA ASP A 173 -16.75 -4.00 14.16
C ASP A 173 -15.33 -3.98 13.58
N ALA A 174 -14.50 -3.00 13.91
CA ALA A 174 -13.15 -2.85 13.35
C ALA A 174 -12.27 -4.09 13.55
N TYR A 175 -12.43 -4.76 14.69
CA TYR A 175 -11.66 -5.95 15.10
C TYR A 175 -12.36 -7.29 14.79
N LYS A 176 -13.61 -7.24 14.33
CA LYS A 176 -14.36 -8.47 14.04
C LYS A 176 -13.93 -9.07 12.70
N THR A 177 -13.88 -10.39 12.68
CA THR A 177 -13.78 -11.13 11.42
C THR A 177 -15.20 -11.24 10.85
N LYS A 178 -15.40 -10.85 9.58
CA LYS A 178 -16.68 -11.08 8.92
C LYS A 178 -16.95 -12.58 8.87
N ALA A 179 -17.97 -13.07 9.53
CA ALA A 179 -18.40 -14.44 9.39
C ALA A 179 -18.75 -14.67 7.91
N LEU A 180 -18.10 -15.63 7.29
CA LEU A 180 -18.54 -16.16 5.99
C LEU A 180 -19.88 -16.81 6.28
N ASN A 181 -20.98 -16.27 5.76
CA ASN A 181 -22.25 -16.95 5.77
C ASN A 181 -22.05 -18.24 4.96
N THR A 182 -21.99 -19.36 5.68
CA THR A 182 -22.05 -20.71 5.12
C THR A 182 -23.43 -21.00 4.58
#